data_9f89895378cf10924bf8723217c95c5d
#
_entry.id   9f89895378cf10924bf8723217c95c5d
#
_cell.length_a   1.000
_cell.length_b   1.000
_cell.length_c   1.000
_cell.angle_alpha   90.00
_cell.angle_beta   90.00
_cell.angle_gamma   90.00
#
_symmetry.space_group_name_H-M   'P 1'
#
loop_
_entity.id
_entity.type
_entity.pdbx_description
1 polymer ?
#
loop_
_entity_poly.entity_id
_entity_poly.type
_entity_poly.pdbx_seq_one_letter_code
_entity_poly.pdbx_strand_id
1 'polypeptide(L)'
;MKDGLLRDLPSWLVTLLICFGLVACGREALRPLQGINRSLLQSASSRRQPALGKRWLATLANHQGKERIELIDLRSRRPVLLPGLNRPDAQPISVSVSANGERLALVRQRDDQTELLIYHRSMGTVHRLELSAKGIPRHVILDGSGRLLAVQVSRDGRWDVDLIRLPS
;
A
#
# COMPACT_ATOMS: atom_id res chain seq x y z
N MET A 1 56.29 -2.44 36.21
CA MET A 1 57.00 -2.92 35.01
C MET A 1 55.94 -3.50 34.05
N LYS A 2 55.31 -2.67 33.17
CA LYS A 2 54.53 -3.13 31.97
C LYS A 2 53.87 -1.93 31.27
N ASP A 3 54.67 -0.91 30.92
CA ASP A 3 54.22 0.20 30.11
C ASP A 3 55.23 0.40 28.97
N GLY A 4 55.12 -0.34 27.92
CA GLY A 4 56.08 -0.23 26.84
C GLY A 4 55.75 -0.88 25.51
N LEU A 5 54.49 -1.22 25.18
CA LEU A 5 54.18 -1.96 23.97
C LEU A 5 53.34 -1.26 22.93
N LEU A 6 53.06 0.03 23.11
CA LEU A 6 52.23 0.81 22.18
C LEU A 6 52.96 1.98 21.48
N ARG A 7 54.32 2.03 21.61
CA ARG A 7 55.07 3.22 21.16
C ARG A 7 55.72 3.13 19.79
N ASP A 8 55.74 1.96 19.17
CA ASP A 8 56.44 1.74 17.87
C ASP A 8 55.58 1.13 16.77
N LEU A 9 54.29 1.44 16.73
CA LEU A 9 53.52 1.12 15.54
C LEU A 9 53.78 2.15 14.45
N PRO A 10 54.34 1.77 13.30
CA PRO A 10 54.66 2.70 12.24
C PRO A 10 53.37 3.35 11.72
N SER A 11 53.40 4.66 11.48
CA SER A 11 52.24 5.48 11.15
C SER A 11 51.42 4.95 9.95
N TRP A 12 52.03 4.22 9.05
CA TRP A 12 51.35 3.57 7.92
C TRP A 12 50.41 2.42 8.34
N LEU A 13 50.69 1.73 9.43
CA LEU A 13 49.81 0.72 9.99
C LEU A 13 48.54 1.29 10.64
N VAL A 14 48.69 2.44 11.30
CA VAL A 14 47.54 3.16 11.87
C VAL A 14 46.65 3.71 10.76
N THR A 15 47.26 4.23 9.68
CA THR A 15 46.51 4.74 8.51
C THR A 15 45.77 3.59 7.78
N LEU A 16 46.39 2.40 7.69
CA LEU A 16 45.77 1.23 7.07
C LEU A 16 44.56 0.73 7.88
N LEU A 17 44.65 0.77 9.22
CA LEU A 17 43.55 0.35 10.10
C LEU A 17 42.35 1.30 10.01
N ILE A 18 42.59 2.61 9.83
CA ILE A 18 41.53 3.62 9.68
C ILE A 18 40.81 3.47 8.32
N CYS A 19 41.53 3.11 7.26
CA CYS A 19 40.93 2.87 5.94
C CYS A 19 40.02 1.63 5.89
N PHE A 20 40.27 0.60 6.70
CA PHE A 20 39.40 -0.58 6.75
C PHE A 20 38.10 -0.38 7.54
N GLY A 21 38.03 0.64 8.40
CA GLY A 21 36.84 0.96 9.21
C GLY A 21 35.72 1.68 8.46
N LEU A 22 35.94 2.23 7.27
CA LEU A 22 34.99 3.05 6.54
C LEU A 22 34.16 2.31 5.46
N VAL A 23 34.33 1.00 5.31
CA VAL A 23 33.63 0.22 4.26
C VAL A 23 32.34 -0.44 4.79
N ALA A 24 31.96 -0.24 6.04
CA ALA A 24 30.79 -0.83 6.66
C ALA A 24 29.51 0.03 6.56
N CYS A 25 29.34 0.82 5.50
CA CYS A 25 28.02 1.23 5.07
C CYS A 25 27.42 0.05 4.30
N GLY A 26 26.86 -0.92 5.02
CA GLY A 26 26.08 -2.00 4.45
C GLY A 26 24.93 -1.40 3.66
N ARG A 27 25.09 -1.25 2.35
CA ARG A 27 23.95 -1.01 1.43
C ARG A 27 23.08 -2.24 1.59
N GLU A 28 22.01 -2.10 2.34
CA GLU A 28 20.97 -3.12 2.39
C GLU A 28 20.47 -3.32 0.95
N ALA A 29 20.91 -4.40 0.32
CA ALA A 29 20.60 -4.67 -1.07
C ALA A 29 19.09 -4.92 -1.18
N LEU A 30 18.41 -4.09 -1.97
CA LEU A 30 17.00 -4.27 -2.27
C LEU A 30 16.80 -5.67 -2.89
N ARG A 31 15.87 -6.45 -2.34
CA ARG A 31 15.53 -7.79 -2.81
C ARG A 31 14.16 -7.77 -3.48
N PRO A 32 14.07 -7.56 -4.80
CA PRO A 32 12.79 -7.54 -5.49
C PRO A 32 12.14 -8.93 -5.45
N LEU A 33 10.83 -8.96 -5.25
CA LEU A 33 10.01 -10.18 -5.32
C LEU A 33 9.81 -10.58 -6.79
N GLN A 34 10.85 -11.15 -7.41
CA GLN A 34 10.92 -11.42 -8.85
C GLN A 34 9.71 -12.17 -9.40
N GLY A 35 9.20 -13.17 -8.67
CA GLY A 35 8.09 -13.99 -9.13
C GLY A 35 6.79 -13.21 -9.28
N ILE A 36 6.43 -12.37 -8.31
CA ILE A 36 5.22 -11.54 -8.41
C ILE A 36 5.43 -10.38 -9.38
N ASN A 37 6.58 -9.73 -9.37
CA ASN A 37 6.88 -8.63 -10.27
C ASN A 37 6.81 -9.08 -11.74
N ARG A 38 7.32 -10.26 -12.06
CA ARG A 38 7.20 -10.84 -13.42
C ARG A 38 5.73 -11.06 -13.79
N SER A 39 4.93 -11.63 -12.90
CA SER A 39 3.51 -11.85 -13.12
C SER A 39 2.74 -10.55 -13.36
N LEU A 40 3.06 -9.49 -12.60
CA LEU A 40 2.46 -8.16 -12.79
C LEU A 40 2.85 -7.53 -14.13
N LEU A 41 4.12 -7.67 -14.54
CA LEU A 41 4.62 -7.14 -15.81
C LEU A 41 4.08 -7.87 -17.04
N GLN A 42 3.84 -9.18 -16.94
CA GLN A 42 3.31 -9.98 -18.03
C GLN A 42 1.82 -9.73 -18.30
N SER A 43 1.10 -9.12 -17.38
CA SER A 43 -0.29 -8.77 -17.62
C SER A 43 -0.39 -7.48 -18.45
N ALA A 44 -1.29 -7.45 -19.42
CA ALA A 44 -1.53 -6.28 -20.27
C ALA A 44 -2.18 -5.09 -19.54
N SER A 45 -2.33 -5.16 -18.21
CA SER A 45 -3.03 -4.14 -17.43
C SER A 45 -2.07 -3.12 -16.86
N SER A 46 -2.35 -1.84 -17.09
CA SER A 46 -1.73 -0.76 -16.33
C SER A 46 -2.28 -0.74 -14.91
N ARG A 47 -1.42 -0.57 -13.89
CA ARG A 47 -1.80 -0.57 -12.48
C ARG A 47 -1.35 0.71 -11.78
N ARG A 48 -2.21 1.20 -10.88
CA ARG A 48 -1.95 2.37 -10.03
C ARG A 48 -2.55 2.18 -8.64
N GLN A 49 -2.24 3.08 -7.71
CA GLN A 49 -2.76 3.07 -6.32
C GLN A 49 -2.52 1.73 -5.60
N PRO A 50 -1.26 1.25 -5.51
CA PRO A 50 -0.97 0.00 -4.82
C PRO A 50 -1.18 0.15 -3.31
N ALA A 51 -1.88 -0.80 -2.71
CA ALA A 51 -2.06 -0.91 -1.27
C ALA A 51 -1.72 -2.32 -0.82
N LEU A 52 -0.86 -2.43 0.20
CA LEU A 52 -0.38 -3.71 0.72
C LEU A 52 -1.07 -4.07 2.04
N GLY A 53 -1.70 -5.24 2.07
CA GLY A 53 -1.96 -6.00 3.27
C GLY A 53 -0.79 -6.97 3.56
N LYS A 54 -0.93 -7.83 4.57
CA LYS A 54 0.12 -8.79 4.96
C LYS A 54 0.55 -9.72 3.81
N ARG A 55 -0.41 -10.26 3.07
CA ARG A 55 -0.21 -11.13 1.90
C ARG A 55 -1.05 -10.71 0.69
N TRP A 56 -1.59 -9.52 0.73
CA TRP A 56 -2.55 -9.03 -0.25
C TRP A 56 -2.03 -7.76 -0.91
N LEU A 57 -2.17 -7.66 -2.20
CA LEU A 57 -1.94 -6.44 -2.95
C LEU A 57 -3.26 -6.03 -3.58
N ALA A 58 -3.82 -4.91 -3.14
CA ALA A 58 -4.92 -4.26 -3.82
C ALA A 58 -4.40 -3.17 -4.75
N THR A 59 -5.00 -3.03 -5.92
CA THR A 59 -4.58 -2.03 -6.91
C THR A 59 -5.75 -1.67 -7.82
N LEU A 60 -5.67 -0.53 -8.46
CA LEU A 60 -6.53 -0.16 -9.58
C LEU A 60 -5.87 -0.64 -10.86
N ALA A 61 -6.52 -1.55 -11.59
CA ALA A 61 -6.02 -2.09 -12.84
C ALA A 61 -6.90 -1.62 -14.01
N ASN A 62 -6.27 -1.13 -15.07
CA ASN A 62 -6.96 -0.74 -16.29
C ASN A 62 -6.98 -1.90 -17.27
N HIS A 63 -8.16 -2.38 -17.61
CA HIS A 63 -8.41 -3.38 -18.64
C HIS A 63 -9.22 -2.76 -19.75
N GLN A 64 -8.63 -2.58 -20.93
CA GLN A 64 -9.31 -2.07 -22.12
C GLN A 64 -10.05 -0.74 -21.89
N GLY A 65 -9.40 0.19 -21.20
CA GLY A 65 -9.96 1.51 -20.89
C GLY A 65 -10.89 1.56 -19.66
N LYS A 66 -11.19 0.41 -19.04
CA LYS A 66 -12.00 0.36 -17.81
C LYS A 66 -11.14 0.05 -16.59
N GLU A 67 -11.21 0.92 -15.59
CA GLU A 67 -10.53 0.68 -14.32
C GLU A 67 -11.36 -0.24 -13.43
N ARG A 68 -10.65 -1.16 -12.77
CA ARG A 68 -11.22 -2.12 -11.82
C ARG A 68 -10.32 -2.23 -10.60
N ILE A 69 -10.91 -2.56 -9.47
CA ILE A 69 -10.16 -2.98 -8.28
C ILE A 69 -9.73 -4.43 -8.50
N GLU A 70 -8.44 -4.68 -8.36
CA GLU A 70 -7.84 -5.99 -8.41
C GLU A 70 -7.22 -6.29 -7.03
N LEU A 71 -7.55 -7.44 -6.46
CA LEU A 71 -6.92 -7.97 -5.25
C LEU A 71 -6.11 -9.20 -5.62
N ILE A 72 -4.82 -9.18 -5.33
CA ILE A 72 -3.89 -10.25 -5.66
C ILE A 72 -3.40 -10.90 -4.38
N ASP A 73 -3.52 -12.22 -4.29
CA ASP A 73 -2.89 -13.00 -3.26
C ASP A 73 -1.39 -13.18 -3.61
N LEU A 74 -0.51 -12.58 -2.83
CA LEU A 74 0.94 -12.61 -3.06
C LEU A 74 1.55 -14.02 -2.90
N ARG A 75 0.86 -14.92 -2.18
CA ARG A 75 1.30 -16.31 -2.01
C ARG A 75 1.02 -17.13 -3.29
N SER A 76 -0.20 -17.10 -3.78
CA SER A 76 -0.58 -17.80 -5.01
C SER A 76 -0.23 -17.03 -6.28
N ARG A 77 0.07 -15.73 -6.18
CA ARG A 77 0.35 -14.79 -7.28
C ARG A 77 -0.81 -14.66 -8.26
N ARG A 78 -2.03 -14.90 -7.80
CA ARG A 78 -3.24 -14.88 -8.62
C ARG A 78 -4.21 -13.82 -8.12
N PRO A 79 -4.95 -13.18 -9.03
CA PRO A 79 -6.05 -12.31 -8.66
C PRO A 79 -7.17 -13.14 -8.01
N VAL A 80 -7.86 -12.48 -7.09
CA VAL A 80 -9.01 -13.04 -6.37
C VAL A 80 -10.27 -12.36 -6.87
N LEU A 81 -11.34 -13.13 -7.04
CA LEU A 81 -12.63 -12.58 -7.42
C LEU A 81 -13.20 -11.69 -6.32
N LEU A 82 -13.78 -10.57 -6.72
CA LEU A 82 -14.42 -9.58 -5.85
C LEU A 82 -15.87 -9.38 -6.30
N PRO A 83 -16.78 -10.33 -5.97
CA PRO A 83 -18.17 -10.27 -6.40
C PRO A 83 -18.83 -8.95 -5.98
N GLY A 84 -19.58 -8.31 -6.88
CA GLY A 84 -20.35 -7.11 -6.59
C GLY A 84 -19.54 -5.82 -6.41
N LEU A 85 -18.19 -5.88 -6.38
CA LEU A 85 -17.35 -4.71 -6.15
C LEU A 85 -17.16 -3.87 -7.42
N ASN A 86 -16.75 -4.51 -8.49
CA ASN A 86 -16.43 -3.86 -9.77
C ASN A 86 -17.70 -3.69 -10.63
N ARG A 87 -18.33 -2.55 -10.51
CA ARG A 87 -19.53 -2.21 -11.27
C ARG A 87 -19.18 -1.52 -12.59
N PRO A 88 -19.92 -1.75 -13.67
CA PRO A 88 -19.68 -1.12 -14.96
C PRO A 88 -20.00 0.38 -14.98
N ASP A 89 -20.90 0.83 -14.08
CA ASP A 89 -21.38 2.21 -13.91
C ASP A 89 -20.55 3.03 -12.88
N ALA A 90 -19.44 2.49 -12.41
CA ALA A 90 -18.63 3.15 -11.37
C ALA A 90 -17.14 3.08 -11.69
N GLN A 91 -16.43 4.17 -11.43
CA GLN A 91 -14.99 4.29 -11.62
C GLN A 91 -14.27 4.35 -10.27
N PRO A 92 -13.40 3.40 -9.95
CA PRO A 92 -12.63 3.45 -8.72
C PRO A 92 -11.56 4.55 -8.79
N ILE A 93 -11.39 5.27 -7.67
CA ILE A 93 -10.42 6.37 -7.53
C ILE A 93 -9.28 5.96 -6.61
N SER A 94 -9.59 5.30 -5.49
CA SER A 94 -8.61 4.88 -4.49
C SER A 94 -9.04 3.58 -3.84
N VAL A 95 -8.06 2.75 -3.43
CA VAL A 95 -8.29 1.49 -2.74
C VAL A 95 -7.26 1.26 -1.65
N SER A 96 -7.68 0.66 -0.55
CA SER A 96 -6.81 0.16 0.51
C SER A 96 -7.33 -1.18 1.03
N VAL A 97 -6.45 -1.99 1.63
CA VAL A 97 -6.78 -3.36 2.06
C VAL A 97 -6.25 -3.64 3.46
N SER A 98 -7.05 -4.32 4.27
CA SER A 98 -6.64 -4.83 5.58
C SER A 98 -5.58 -5.94 5.48
N ALA A 99 -4.84 -6.19 6.56
CA ALA A 99 -3.75 -7.18 6.58
C ALA A 99 -4.21 -8.60 6.22
N ASN A 100 -5.42 -8.99 6.60
CA ASN A 100 -6.01 -10.29 6.29
C ASN A 100 -6.72 -10.33 4.92
N GLY A 101 -6.81 -9.20 4.21
CA GLY A 101 -7.49 -9.09 2.92
C GLY A 101 -9.01 -9.21 2.99
N GLU A 102 -9.60 -9.13 4.18
CA GLU A 102 -11.04 -9.31 4.37
C GLU A 102 -11.82 -8.03 4.13
N ARG A 103 -11.23 -6.87 4.48
CA ARG A 103 -11.85 -5.57 4.27
C ARG A 103 -11.06 -4.78 3.24
N LEU A 104 -11.77 -4.20 2.28
CA LEU A 104 -11.22 -3.21 1.36
C LEU A 104 -11.98 -1.89 1.57
N ALA A 105 -11.24 -0.82 1.80
CA ALA A 105 -11.78 0.53 1.75
C ALA A 105 -11.55 1.10 0.35
N LEU A 106 -12.52 1.78 -0.20
CA LEU A 106 -12.41 2.37 -1.52
C LEU A 106 -13.17 3.67 -1.66
N VAL A 107 -12.67 4.50 -2.55
CA VAL A 107 -13.36 5.66 -3.10
C VAL A 107 -13.66 5.37 -4.56
N ARG A 108 -14.89 5.61 -4.98
CA ARG A 108 -15.29 5.51 -6.39
C ARG A 108 -16.19 6.68 -6.79
N GLN A 109 -16.19 6.98 -8.06
CA GLN A 109 -17.16 7.88 -8.68
C GLN A 109 -18.28 7.08 -9.33
N ARG A 110 -19.52 7.50 -9.12
CA ARG A 110 -20.71 6.99 -9.76
C ARG A 110 -21.75 8.13 -9.88
N ASP A 111 -22.34 8.29 -11.05
CA ASP A 111 -23.40 9.29 -11.29
C ASP A 111 -23.03 10.69 -10.76
N ASP A 112 -21.85 11.18 -11.11
CA ASP A 112 -21.28 12.47 -10.65
C ASP A 112 -21.07 12.60 -9.14
N GLN A 113 -21.30 11.56 -8.37
CA GLN A 113 -21.04 11.50 -6.93
C GLN A 113 -19.82 10.66 -6.60
N THR A 114 -19.06 11.13 -5.62
CA THR A 114 -17.96 10.35 -5.05
C THR A 114 -18.47 9.63 -3.80
N GLU A 115 -18.32 8.30 -3.80
CA GLU A 115 -18.74 7.42 -2.71
C GLU A 115 -17.53 6.89 -1.95
N LEU A 116 -17.64 6.87 -0.61
CA LEU A 116 -16.72 6.18 0.28
C LEU A 116 -17.34 4.86 0.71
N LEU A 117 -16.62 3.75 0.53
CA LEU A 117 -17.19 2.41 0.69
C LEU A 117 -16.25 1.49 1.45
N ILE A 118 -16.84 0.54 2.18
CA ILE A 118 -16.15 -0.65 2.70
C ILE A 118 -16.74 -1.88 2.04
N TYR A 119 -15.87 -2.71 1.51
CA TYR A 119 -16.19 -4.02 0.97
C TYR A 119 -15.75 -5.13 1.93
N HIS A 120 -16.65 -6.05 2.22
CA HIS A 120 -16.39 -7.26 3.00
C HIS A 120 -16.26 -8.44 2.06
N ARG A 121 -15.04 -8.96 1.91
CA ARG A 121 -14.71 -9.96 0.89
C ARG A 121 -15.43 -11.29 1.09
N SER A 122 -15.49 -11.81 2.32
CA SER A 122 -16.15 -13.08 2.62
C SER A 122 -17.65 -13.05 2.35
N MET A 123 -18.28 -11.90 2.56
CA MET A 123 -19.71 -11.70 2.33
C MET A 123 -20.02 -11.21 0.92
N GLY A 124 -19.06 -10.72 0.17
CA GLY A 124 -19.26 -10.08 -1.12
C GLY A 124 -20.11 -8.80 -1.05
N THR A 125 -20.15 -8.13 0.10
CA THR A 125 -21.04 -6.98 0.35
C THR A 125 -20.28 -5.67 0.37
N VAL A 126 -20.94 -4.61 -0.13
CA VAL A 126 -20.44 -3.23 -0.15
C VAL A 126 -21.31 -2.39 0.78
N HIS A 127 -20.69 -1.66 1.70
CA HIS A 127 -21.35 -0.71 2.58
C HIS A 127 -20.85 0.70 2.29
N ARG A 128 -21.78 1.64 2.09
CA ARG A 128 -21.46 3.05 1.94
C ARG A 128 -21.21 3.64 3.32
N LEU A 129 -20.14 4.42 3.43
CA LEU A 129 -19.85 5.23 4.60
C LEU A 129 -20.19 6.69 4.31
N GLU A 130 -20.77 7.33 5.29
CA GLU A 130 -21.01 8.77 5.23
C GLU A 130 -19.97 9.52 6.06
N LEU A 131 -19.48 10.62 5.51
CA LEU A 131 -18.58 11.51 6.25
C LEU A 131 -19.40 12.33 7.25
N SER A 132 -18.87 12.54 8.44
CA SER A 132 -19.50 13.35 9.49
C SER A 132 -19.68 14.83 9.08
N ALA A 133 -18.84 15.34 8.22
CA ALA A 133 -18.94 16.66 7.62
C ALA A 133 -18.93 16.55 6.09
N LYS A 134 -19.61 17.48 5.42
CA LYS A 134 -19.65 17.54 3.96
C LYS A 134 -18.23 17.60 3.39
N GLY A 135 -18.01 16.88 2.30
CA GLY A 135 -16.71 16.83 1.64
C GLY A 135 -16.68 15.74 0.57
N ILE A 136 -15.68 15.82 -0.28
CA ILE A 136 -15.49 14.87 -1.38
C ILE A 136 -14.32 13.95 -1.04
N PRO A 137 -14.54 12.66 -0.72
CA PRO A 137 -13.46 11.73 -0.45
C PRO A 137 -12.62 11.50 -1.70
N ARG A 138 -11.30 11.41 -1.54
CA ARG A 138 -10.36 11.24 -2.66
C ARG A 138 -9.39 10.09 -2.48
N HIS A 139 -8.90 9.89 -1.26
CA HIS A 139 -7.92 8.85 -0.98
C HIS A 139 -8.24 8.18 0.35
N VAL A 140 -7.95 6.87 0.45
CA VAL A 140 -8.21 6.07 1.64
C VAL A 140 -7.00 5.24 2.02
N ILE A 141 -6.78 5.14 3.33
CA ILE A 141 -5.81 4.23 3.92
C ILE A 141 -6.51 3.49 5.06
N LEU A 142 -6.59 2.17 4.92
CA LEU A 142 -7.14 1.27 5.93
C LEU A 142 -5.99 0.68 6.75
N ASP A 143 -6.11 0.69 8.07
CA ASP A 143 -5.13 0.05 8.93
C ASP A 143 -5.11 -1.49 8.76
N GLY A 144 -4.05 -2.12 9.23
CA GLY A 144 -3.91 -3.58 9.11
C GLY A 144 -5.01 -4.38 9.80
N SER A 145 -5.62 -3.85 10.87
CA SER A 145 -6.75 -4.50 11.56
C SER A 145 -8.06 -4.37 10.80
N GLY A 146 -8.15 -3.43 9.85
CA GLY A 146 -9.37 -3.09 9.13
C GLY A 146 -10.38 -2.32 9.98
N ARG A 147 -9.96 -1.70 11.08
CA ARG A 147 -10.84 -0.98 12.02
C ARG A 147 -10.66 0.53 12.03
N LEU A 148 -9.53 1.02 11.55
CA LEU A 148 -9.27 2.45 11.45
C LEU A 148 -9.05 2.81 9.99
N LEU A 149 -9.81 3.80 9.53
CA LEU A 149 -9.75 4.32 8.17
C LEU A 149 -9.33 5.78 8.21
N ALA A 150 -8.28 6.12 7.48
CA ALA A 150 -7.94 7.50 7.16
C ALA A 150 -8.49 7.84 5.78
N VAL A 151 -9.19 8.95 5.67
CA VAL A 151 -9.80 9.43 4.42
C VAL A 151 -9.29 10.83 4.13
N GLN A 152 -8.66 11.02 2.99
CA GLN A 152 -8.38 12.35 2.49
C GLN A 152 -9.64 12.92 1.84
N VAL A 153 -10.04 14.11 2.26
CA VAL A 153 -11.28 14.76 1.85
C VAL A 153 -10.99 16.16 1.33
N SER A 154 -11.63 16.52 0.23
CA SER A 154 -11.62 17.90 -0.28
C SER A 154 -12.84 18.65 0.26
N ARG A 155 -12.61 19.79 0.94
CA ARG A 155 -13.63 20.67 1.52
C ARG A 155 -13.28 22.12 1.20
N ASP A 156 -14.17 22.82 0.54
CA ASP A 156 -14.02 24.27 0.24
C ASP A 156 -12.63 24.65 -0.29
N GLY A 157 -12.10 23.82 -1.21
CA GLY A 157 -10.77 24.02 -1.81
C GLY A 157 -9.58 23.60 -0.94
N ARG A 158 -9.81 23.07 0.26
CA ARG A 158 -8.77 22.56 1.17
C ARG A 158 -8.75 21.03 1.19
N TRP A 159 -7.58 20.51 1.55
CA TRP A 159 -7.39 19.08 1.83
C TRP A 159 -7.39 18.85 3.34
N ASP A 160 -8.30 18.01 3.80
CA ASP A 160 -8.40 17.56 5.17
C ASP A 160 -8.23 16.04 5.26
N VAL A 161 -8.02 15.53 6.48
CA VAL A 161 -7.95 14.09 6.74
C VAL A 161 -8.93 13.75 7.87
N ASP A 162 -9.88 12.87 7.58
CA ASP A 162 -10.78 12.29 8.57
C ASP A 162 -10.29 10.92 9.03
N LEU A 163 -10.33 10.67 10.33
CA LEU A 163 -10.11 9.35 10.91
C LEU A 163 -11.44 8.76 11.33
N ILE A 164 -11.78 7.61 10.79
CA ILE A 164 -13.06 6.93 11.00
C ILE A 164 -12.80 5.56 11.65
N ARG A 165 -13.41 5.32 12.79
CA ARG A 165 -13.43 3.98 13.40
C ARG A 165 -14.55 3.17 12.79
N LEU A 166 -14.20 2.04 12.19
CA LEU A 166 -15.14 1.11 11.60
C LEU A 166 -15.64 0.11 12.66
N PRO A 167 -16.90 -0.33 12.57
CA PRO A 167 -17.40 -1.39 13.43
C PRO A 167 -16.64 -2.70 13.20
N SER A 168 -16.58 -3.52 14.24
CA SER A 168 -15.95 -4.84 14.22
C SER A 168 -16.72 -5.85 13.40
#